data_4456c9d780aaa02d874a901ec3fab980
#
_entry.id   4456c9d780aaa02d874a901ec3fab980
#
_cell.length_a   1.000
_cell.length_b   1.000
_cell.length_c   1.000
_cell.angle_alpha   90.00
_cell.angle_beta   90.00
_cell.angle_gamma   90.00
#
_symmetry.space_group_name_H-M   'P 1'
#
loop_
_entity.id
_entity.type
_entity.pdbx_description
1 polymer ?
#
loop_
_entity_poly.entity_id
_entity_poly.type
_entity_poly.pdbx_seq_one_letter_code
_entity_poly.pdbx_strand_id
1 'polypeptide(L)'
;VLLVGCGKSETSETVMATGSSTVAPLVADAAKQYEASHPGVRIEVQSGGSSRGISDTTSGVADLGMVSRALKDGEETKLAAHTIARDGVCVIIHRDNSVRLLDKPQLIDIYTKKITNWKDVGGKHAAIVVANKAEGRSTLEVFLHYLGLDQADVKADIVVGENLHVIQSVVSNPNTVGYVSIGTAMAEEKAGTPIQLVVTDGKTPTMESVRDGSFPITRPLNVVTDAETSPAAQAFLDYLMSTEIHGIIEKHYFVPVR
;
A
#
# COMPACT_ATOMS: atom_id res chain seq x y z
N VAL A 1 57.07 -18.87 8.49
CA VAL A 1 55.73 -19.35 8.95
C VAL A 1 54.70 -18.35 8.40
N LEU A 2 54.03 -18.75 7.32
CA LEU A 2 52.93 -18.00 6.76
C LEU A 2 51.64 -18.43 7.51
N LEU A 3 51.08 -17.52 8.29
CA LEU A 3 49.73 -17.66 8.84
C LEU A 3 48.71 -17.30 7.72
N VAL A 4 48.17 -18.32 7.10
CA VAL A 4 46.97 -18.17 6.23
C VAL A 4 45.78 -17.98 7.17
N GLY A 5 45.34 -16.73 7.31
CA GLY A 5 44.07 -16.42 7.94
C GLY A 5 42.95 -16.94 7.06
N CYS A 6 42.31 -18.05 7.46
CA CYS A 6 41.00 -18.44 6.93
C CYS A 6 39.97 -17.38 7.38
N GLY A 7 39.69 -16.42 6.48
CA GLY A 7 38.46 -15.64 6.56
C GLY A 7 37.29 -16.61 6.47
N LYS A 8 36.55 -16.81 7.56
CA LYS A 8 35.22 -17.42 7.48
C LYS A 8 34.39 -16.54 6.52
N SER A 9 34.00 -17.08 5.38
CA SER A 9 32.91 -16.54 4.61
C SER A 9 31.69 -16.56 5.54
N GLU A 10 31.31 -15.40 6.07
CA GLU A 10 30.02 -15.25 6.74
C GLU A 10 28.97 -15.53 5.65
N THR A 11 28.32 -16.69 5.75
CA THR A 11 27.15 -16.98 4.92
C THR A 11 26.07 -15.98 5.32
N SER A 12 25.77 -15.02 4.46
CA SER A 12 24.66 -14.10 4.71
C SER A 12 23.36 -14.89 4.62
N GLU A 13 22.56 -14.81 5.66
CA GLU A 13 21.20 -15.36 5.68
C GLU A 13 20.28 -14.35 4.97
N THR A 14 19.55 -14.80 3.94
CA THR A 14 18.67 -13.94 3.16
C THR A 14 17.23 -14.19 3.53
N VAL A 15 16.51 -13.11 3.88
CA VAL A 15 15.07 -13.12 4.13
C VAL A 15 14.38 -12.45 2.95
N MET A 16 13.46 -13.16 2.31
CA MET A 16 12.66 -12.66 1.18
C MET A 16 11.31 -12.14 1.67
N ALA A 17 11.00 -10.86 1.39
CA ALA A 17 9.70 -10.25 1.65
C ALA A 17 9.04 -9.84 0.34
N THR A 18 7.86 -10.38 0.01
CA THR A 18 7.15 -10.06 -1.22
C THR A 18 5.73 -9.54 -0.96
N GLY A 19 5.15 -8.78 -1.89
CA GLY A 19 3.72 -8.45 -1.81
C GLY A 19 3.34 -6.98 -2.01
N SER A 20 2.61 -6.40 -1.07
CA SER A 20 1.97 -5.09 -1.17
C SER A 20 2.93 -3.96 -1.51
N SER A 21 2.66 -3.23 -2.60
CA SER A 21 3.40 -2.02 -2.97
C SER A 21 3.19 -0.84 -2.01
N THR A 22 2.19 -0.92 -1.13
CA THR A 22 1.99 0.05 -0.05
C THR A 22 2.94 -0.22 1.11
N VAL A 23 3.13 -1.50 1.48
CA VAL A 23 3.96 -1.91 2.62
C VAL A 23 5.45 -1.97 2.24
N ALA A 24 5.76 -2.32 0.99
CA ALA A 24 7.14 -2.55 0.54
C ALA A 24 8.11 -1.38 0.82
N PRO A 25 7.78 -0.09 0.59
CA PRO A 25 8.70 1.01 0.91
C PRO A 25 9.02 1.11 2.42
N LEU A 26 8.03 0.89 3.28
CA LEU A 26 8.21 0.86 4.74
C LEU A 26 9.14 -0.28 5.14
N VAL A 27 8.88 -1.50 4.66
CA VAL A 27 9.69 -2.69 4.97
C VAL A 27 11.11 -2.54 4.42
N ALA A 28 11.28 -1.94 3.23
CA ALA A 28 12.60 -1.68 2.66
C ALA A 28 13.43 -0.67 3.47
N ASP A 29 12.82 0.38 4.02
CA ASP A 29 13.53 1.33 4.89
C ASP A 29 13.85 0.69 6.26
N ALA A 30 12.93 -0.12 6.82
CA ALA A 30 13.17 -0.90 8.02
C ALA A 30 14.30 -1.94 7.81
N ALA A 31 14.33 -2.63 6.67
CA ALA A 31 15.36 -3.57 6.29
C ALA A 31 16.75 -2.94 6.29
N LYS A 32 16.91 -1.75 5.68
CA LYS A 32 18.19 -1.01 5.68
C LYS A 32 18.69 -0.72 7.09
N GLN A 33 17.79 -0.34 8.00
CA GLN A 33 18.16 -0.06 9.38
C GLN A 33 18.51 -1.34 10.13
N TYR A 34 17.75 -2.42 9.91
CA TYR A 34 17.99 -3.73 10.51
C TYR A 34 19.35 -4.33 10.07
N GLU A 35 19.60 -4.36 8.76
CA GLU A 35 20.87 -4.87 8.17
C GLU A 35 22.10 -4.13 8.71
N ALA A 36 22.00 -2.82 8.97
CA ALA A 36 23.10 -2.03 9.51
C ALA A 36 23.53 -2.49 10.92
N SER A 37 22.61 -3.07 11.71
CA SER A 37 22.86 -3.58 13.07
C SER A 37 22.99 -5.11 13.12
N HIS A 38 22.69 -5.82 12.03
CA HIS A 38 22.74 -7.28 11.93
C HIS A 38 23.61 -7.71 10.74
N PRO A 39 24.95 -7.55 10.80
CA PRO A 39 25.83 -8.00 9.75
C PRO A 39 25.69 -9.51 9.55
N GLY A 40 25.55 -9.94 8.29
CA GLY A 40 25.28 -11.33 7.94
C GLY A 40 23.81 -11.66 7.66
N VAL A 41 22.87 -10.71 7.85
CA VAL A 41 21.48 -10.83 7.40
C VAL A 41 21.23 -9.90 6.22
N ARG A 42 20.55 -10.39 5.21
CA ARG A 42 20.09 -9.64 4.05
C ARG A 42 18.60 -9.74 3.90
N ILE A 43 17.92 -8.61 3.73
CA ILE A 43 16.47 -8.56 3.53
C ILE A 43 16.19 -8.12 2.08
N GLU A 44 15.57 -8.98 1.29
CA GLU A 44 15.17 -8.66 -0.07
C GLU A 44 13.67 -8.35 -0.13
N VAL A 45 13.32 -7.15 -0.60
CA VAL A 45 11.94 -6.67 -0.65
C VAL A 45 11.49 -6.52 -2.09
N GLN A 46 10.40 -7.21 -2.46
CA GLN A 46 9.82 -7.16 -3.80
C GLN A 46 8.34 -6.82 -3.75
N SER A 47 7.93 -5.79 -4.49
CA SER A 47 6.50 -5.48 -4.65
C SER A 47 5.86 -6.33 -5.76
N GLY A 48 4.54 -6.53 -5.68
CA GLY A 48 3.78 -7.31 -6.66
C GLY A 48 2.29 -7.39 -6.35
N GLY A 49 1.87 -6.77 -5.23
CA GLY A 49 0.49 -6.81 -4.73
C GLY A 49 0.30 -7.84 -3.62
N SER A 50 -0.72 -7.62 -2.81
CA SER A 50 -0.95 -8.44 -1.62
C SER A 50 -1.27 -9.90 -1.92
N SER A 51 -1.98 -10.18 -3.02
CA SER A 51 -2.25 -11.57 -3.42
C SER A 51 -0.96 -12.32 -3.79
N ARG A 52 0.04 -11.62 -4.35
CA ARG A 52 1.37 -12.21 -4.56
C ARG A 52 2.03 -12.53 -3.22
N GLY A 53 2.02 -11.59 -2.26
CA GLY A 53 2.58 -11.84 -0.92
C GLY A 53 1.95 -13.07 -0.24
N ILE A 54 0.62 -13.19 -0.30
CA ILE A 54 -0.11 -14.36 0.20
C ILE A 54 0.37 -15.64 -0.51
N SER A 55 0.40 -15.63 -1.84
CA SER A 55 0.77 -16.81 -2.64
C SER A 55 2.22 -17.22 -2.40
N ASP A 56 3.16 -16.27 -2.45
CA ASP A 56 4.59 -16.54 -2.31
C ASP A 56 4.91 -17.08 -0.90
N THR A 57 4.29 -16.52 0.16
CA THR A 57 4.49 -17.03 1.54
C THR A 57 3.83 -18.39 1.72
N THR A 58 2.60 -18.61 1.21
CA THR A 58 1.93 -19.90 1.32
C THR A 58 2.69 -21.03 0.61
N SER A 59 3.43 -20.71 -0.46
CA SER A 59 4.20 -21.69 -1.25
C SER A 59 5.68 -21.78 -0.83
N GLY A 60 6.12 -21.07 0.20
CA GLY A 60 7.52 -21.06 0.66
C GLY A 60 8.48 -20.36 -0.30
N VAL A 61 7.99 -19.54 -1.25
CA VAL A 61 8.82 -18.71 -2.15
C VAL A 61 9.33 -17.47 -1.43
N ALA A 62 8.56 -16.96 -0.46
CA ALA A 62 8.95 -15.85 0.39
C ALA A 62 8.79 -16.22 1.86
N ASP A 63 9.71 -15.75 2.70
CA ASP A 63 9.64 -15.92 4.15
C ASP A 63 8.54 -15.03 4.77
N LEU A 64 8.34 -13.84 4.20
CA LEU A 64 7.41 -12.83 4.69
C LEU A 64 6.53 -12.31 3.55
N GLY A 65 5.22 -12.28 3.78
CA GLY A 65 4.27 -11.68 2.84
C GLY A 65 3.81 -10.30 3.29
N MET A 66 3.89 -9.30 2.43
CA MET A 66 3.39 -7.96 2.70
C MET A 66 1.96 -7.82 2.19
N VAL A 67 1.02 -7.48 3.10
CA VAL A 67 -0.42 -7.44 2.80
C VAL A 67 -1.05 -6.16 3.36
N SER A 68 -1.73 -5.37 2.52
CA SER A 68 -2.38 -4.11 2.94
C SER A 68 -3.92 -4.21 3.02
N ARG A 69 -4.39 -5.28 3.62
CA ARG A 69 -5.80 -5.58 3.99
C ARG A 69 -5.84 -6.65 5.08
N ALA A 70 -7.01 -6.89 5.65
CA ALA A 70 -7.23 -8.11 6.43
C ALA A 70 -7.06 -9.36 5.56
N LEU A 71 -6.71 -10.49 6.17
CA LEU A 71 -6.75 -11.78 5.50
C LEU A 71 -8.19 -12.13 5.13
N LYS A 72 -8.35 -12.85 4.03
CA LYS A 72 -9.65 -13.39 3.59
C LYS A 72 -9.90 -14.76 4.24
N ASP A 73 -11.16 -15.19 4.21
CA ASP A 73 -11.53 -16.54 4.60
C ASP A 73 -10.65 -17.59 3.90
N GLY A 74 -10.09 -18.50 4.67
CA GLY A 74 -9.17 -19.53 4.17
C GLY A 74 -7.70 -19.11 4.09
N GLU A 75 -7.34 -17.83 4.01
CA GLU A 75 -5.95 -17.38 4.12
C GLU A 75 -5.46 -17.52 5.58
N GLU A 76 -6.32 -17.23 6.57
CA GLU A 76 -6.05 -17.34 8.01
C GLU A 76 -5.77 -18.76 8.50
N THR A 77 -6.15 -19.77 7.72
CA THR A 77 -5.86 -21.17 8.05
C THR A 77 -4.41 -21.58 7.76
N LYS A 78 -3.71 -20.79 6.95
CA LYS A 78 -2.34 -21.06 6.49
C LYS A 78 -1.34 -20.03 6.94
N LEU A 79 -1.79 -18.82 7.19
CA LEU A 79 -0.93 -17.66 7.45
C LEU A 79 -1.35 -16.95 8.74
N ALA A 80 -0.36 -16.52 9.51
CA ALA A 80 -0.53 -15.60 10.61
C ALA A 80 -0.32 -14.17 10.13
N ALA A 81 -1.24 -13.26 10.47
CA ALA A 81 -1.12 -11.83 10.12
C ALA A 81 -0.61 -11.01 11.32
N HIS A 82 0.46 -10.26 11.09
CA HIS A 82 1.07 -9.37 12.07
C HIS A 82 0.88 -7.93 11.59
N THR A 83 -0.02 -7.19 12.25
CA THR A 83 -0.28 -5.80 11.87
C THR A 83 0.85 -4.90 12.37
N ILE A 84 1.56 -4.25 11.46
CA ILE A 84 2.68 -3.36 11.77
C ILE A 84 2.29 -1.88 11.75
N ALA A 85 1.26 -1.52 10.96
CA ALA A 85 0.76 -0.15 10.86
C ALA A 85 -0.70 -0.13 10.38
N ARG A 86 -1.31 1.06 10.33
CA ARG A 86 -2.60 1.33 9.67
C ARG A 86 -2.44 2.38 8.58
N ASP A 87 -3.27 2.28 7.56
CA ASP A 87 -3.34 3.19 6.42
C ASP A 87 -4.80 3.37 5.99
N GLY A 88 -5.04 4.28 5.06
CA GLY A 88 -6.31 4.41 4.37
C GLY A 88 -6.12 4.43 2.85
N VAL A 89 -7.22 4.31 2.12
CA VAL A 89 -7.25 4.48 0.67
C VAL A 89 -7.98 5.76 0.33
N CYS A 90 -7.29 6.72 -0.30
CA CYS A 90 -7.87 7.98 -0.73
C CYS A 90 -8.00 8.09 -2.25
N VAL A 91 -8.97 8.86 -2.69
CA VAL A 91 -9.09 9.31 -4.08
C VAL A 91 -8.12 10.44 -4.32
N ILE A 92 -7.43 10.41 -5.46
CA ILE A 92 -6.52 11.46 -5.92
C ILE A 92 -6.93 11.97 -7.29
N ILE A 93 -6.73 13.26 -7.50
CA ILE A 93 -6.88 13.94 -8.78
C ILE A 93 -5.74 14.95 -8.98
N HIS A 94 -5.62 15.52 -10.15
CA HIS A 94 -4.60 16.53 -10.40
C HIS A 94 -4.89 17.81 -9.58
N ARG A 95 -3.83 18.47 -9.10
CA ARG A 95 -3.91 19.71 -8.30
C ARG A 95 -4.72 20.82 -8.97
N ASP A 96 -4.66 20.93 -10.30
CA ASP A 96 -5.38 21.93 -11.07
C ASP A 96 -6.88 21.63 -11.29
N ASN A 97 -7.34 20.45 -10.86
CA ASN A 97 -8.76 20.15 -10.84
C ASN A 97 -9.42 20.90 -9.67
N SER A 98 -10.56 21.56 -9.93
CA SER A 98 -11.26 22.38 -8.95
C SER A 98 -12.12 21.57 -7.96
N VAL A 99 -12.36 20.28 -8.22
CA VAL A 99 -13.11 19.39 -7.32
C VAL A 99 -12.30 19.18 -6.04
N ARG A 100 -12.97 19.24 -4.87
CA ARG A 100 -12.32 19.06 -3.57
C ARG A 100 -12.96 17.96 -2.75
N LEU A 101 -14.20 17.59 -3.07
CA LEU A 101 -14.98 16.60 -2.36
C LEU A 101 -15.70 15.71 -3.38
N LEU A 102 -15.70 14.42 -3.12
CA LEU A 102 -16.55 13.43 -3.78
C LEU A 102 -17.18 12.54 -2.70
N ASP A 103 -18.49 12.41 -2.73
CA ASP A 103 -19.19 11.47 -1.88
C ASP A 103 -19.22 10.06 -2.50
N LYS A 104 -19.60 9.08 -1.71
CA LYS A 104 -19.65 7.68 -2.15
C LYS A 104 -20.58 7.47 -3.36
N PRO A 105 -21.80 8.03 -3.45
CA PRO A 105 -22.63 7.96 -4.67
C PRO A 105 -21.94 8.51 -5.91
N GLN A 106 -21.29 9.66 -5.81
CA GLN A 106 -20.54 10.25 -6.94
C GLN A 106 -19.37 9.36 -7.38
N LEU A 107 -18.65 8.76 -6.44
CA LEU A 107 -17.58 7.81 -6.76
C LEU A 107 -18.13 6.57 -7.47
N ILE A 108 -19.23 6.00 -7.00
CA ILE A 108 -19.92 4.88 -7.68
C ILE A 108 -20.26 5.27 -9.12
N ASP A 109 -20.90 6.41 -9.31
CA ASP A 109 -21.33 6.87 -10.64
C ASP A 109 -20.15 7.20 -11.57
N ILE A 110 -19.04 7.71 -11.04
CA ILE A 110 -17.81 7.92 -11.82
C ILE A 110 -17.20 6.57 -12.24
N TYR A 111 -17.03 5.62 -11.31
CA TYR A 111 -16.38 4.33 -11.59
C TYR A 111 -17.25 3.39 -12.43
N THR A 112 -18.57 3.59 -12.44
CA THR A 112 -19.52 2.89 -13.33
C THR A 112 -19.81 3.63 -14.65
N LYS A 113 -19.18 4.83 -14.87
CA LYS A 113 -19.38 5.69 -16.06
C LYS A 113 -20.80 6.26 -16.23
N LYS A 114 -21.58 6.38 -15.15
CA LYS A 114 -22.82 7.17 -15.15
C LYS A 114 -22.50 8.67 -15.13
N ILE A 115 -21.47 9.09 -14.37
CA ILE A 115 -20.89 10.42 -14.45
C ILE A 115 -19.60 10.32 -15.26
N THR A 116 -19.53 11.07 -16.36
CA THR A 116 -18.38 11.03 -17.29
C THR A 116 -17.73 12.39 -17.51
N ASN A 117 -18.23 13.45 -16.88
CA ASN A 117 -17.72 14.80 -17.03
C ASN A 117 -17.53 15.46 -15.67
N TRP A 118 -16.39 16.08 -15.47
CA TRP A 118 -16.04 16.77 -14.22
C TRP A 118 -17.04 17.88 -13.84
N LYS A 119 -17.70 18.53 -14.82
CA LYS A 119 -18.73 19.55 -14.55
C LYS A 119 -19.89 19.03 -13.70
N ASP A 120 -20.21 17.74 -13.83
CA ASP A 120 -21.35 17.11 -13.15
C ASP A 120 -21.10 16.90 -11.65
N VAL A 121 -19.83 17.08 -11.21
CA VAL A 121 -19.38 17.05 -9.82
C VAL A 121 -18.68 18.36 -9.38
N GLY A 122 -18.98 19.47 -10.05
CA GLY A 122 -18.47 20.80 -9.69
C GLY A 122 -17.09 21.18 -10.27
N GLY A 123 -16.58 20.38 -11.20
CA GLY A 123 -15.34 20.65 -11.91
C GLY A 123 -15.52 21.42 -13.22
N LYS A 124 -14.45 21.52 -14.00
CA LYS A 124 -14.47 22.10 -15.33
C LYS A 124 -15.18 21.17 -16.33
N HIS A 125 -15.65 21.70 -17.46
CA HIS A 125 -16.19 20.88 -18.55
C HIS A 125 -15.05 20.09 -19.22
N ALA A 126 -14.82 18.86 -18.75
CA ALA A 126 -13.82 17.94 -19.26
C ALA A 126 -14.24 16.48 -18.96
N ALA A 127 -13.92 15.57 -19.88
CA ALA A 127 -14.21 14.15 -19.68
C ALA A 127 -13.37 13.58 -18.54
N ILE A 128 -13.97 12.73 -17.69
CA ILE A 128 -13.29 12.01 -16.62
C ILE A 128 -12.59 10.78 -17.20
N VAL A 129 -11.29 10.67 -16.91
CA VAL A 129 -10.50 9.46 -17.17
C VAL A 129 -10.39 8.68 -15.87
N VAL A 130 -10.90 7.45 -15.86
CA VAL A 130 -10.94 6.59 -14.67
C VAL A 130 -9.72 5.66 -14.67
N ALA A 131 -8.84 5.84 -13.69
CA ALA A 131 -7.75 4.91 -13.41
C ALA A 131 -8.17 3.90 -12.33
N ASN A 132 -8.09 2.61 -12.64
CA ASN A 132 -8.39 1.50 -11.74
C ASN A 132 -7.13 0.67 -11.47
N LYS A 133 -7.15 -0.08 -10.37
CA LYS A 133 -6.08 -1.02 -10.02
C LYS A 133 -6.28 -2.37 -10.70
N ALA A 134 -5.16 -3.01 -11.05
CA ALA A 134 -5.16 -4.39 -11.51
C ALA A 134 -5.59 -5.36 -10.41
N GLU A 135 -6.06 -6.53 -10.79
CA GLU A 135 -6.40 -7.64 -9.89
C GLU A 135 -5.22 -8.03 -8.99
N GLY A 136 -5.52 -8.57 -7.81
CA GLY A 136 -4.53 -8.96 -6.81
C GLY A 136 -3.94 -7.80 -6.00
N ARG A 137 -4.45 -6.58 -6.17
CA ARG A 137 -4.06 -5.39 -5.41
C ARG A 137 -5.05 -5.10 -4.28
N SER A 138 -4.63 -5.18 -3.03
CA SER A 138 -5.51 -4.89 -1.88
C SER A 138 -6.17 -3.51 -1.98
N THR A 139 -5.50 -2.53 -2.58
CA THR A 139 -6.09 -1.19 -2.75
C THR A 139 -7.34 -1.22 -3.63
N LEU A 140 -7.38 -2.10 -4.67
CA LEU A 140 -8.59 -2.37 -5.44
C LEU A 140 -9.68 -2.97 -4.55
N GLU A 141 -9.35 -4.06 -3.85
CA GLU A 141 -10.31 -4.81 -3.05
C GLU A 141 -10.94 -3.94 -1.95
N VAL A 142 -10.12 -3.18 -1.22
CA VAL A 142 -10.57 -2.28 -0.15
C VAL A 142 -11.44 -1.14 -0.69
N PHE A 143 -11.08 -0.57 -1.84
CA PHE A 143 -11.84 0.51 -2.46
C PHE A 143 -13.18 0.03 -3.01
N LEU A 144 -13.21 -1.11 -3.71
CA LEU A 144 -14.47 -1.68 -4.23
C LEU A 144 -15.39 -2.15 -3.10
N HIS A 145 -14.84 -2.75 -2.04
CA HIS A 145 -15.62 -3.10 -0.86
C HIS A 145 -16.31 -1.87 -0.24
N TYR A 146 -15.58 -0.76 -0.11
CA TYR A 146 -16.19 0.49 0.37
C TYR A 146 -17.30 0.98 -0.55
N LEU A 147 -17.10 0.95 -1.87
CA LEU A 147 -18.13 1.37 -2.83
C LEU A 147 -19.33 0.41 -2.89
N GLY A 148 -19.15 -0.85 -2.53
CA GLY A 148 -20.15 -1.92 -2.73
C GLY A 148 -20.26 -2.31 -4.20
N LEU A 149 -19.14 -2.29 -4.93
CA LEU A 149 -19.03 -2.65 -6.35
C LEU A 149 -18.24 -3.95 -6.52
N ASP A 150 -18.61 -4.73 -7.52
CA ASP A 150 -17.76 -5.79 -8.05
C ASP A 150 -16.78 -5.23 -9.10
N GLN A 151 -15.69 -5.93 -9.32
CA GLN A 151 -14.69 -5.51 -10.32
C GLN A 151 -15.28 -5.40 -11.73
N ALA A 152 -16.28 -6.23 -12.07
CA ALA A 152 -16.97 -6.21 -13.36
C ALA A 152 -17.82 -4.94 -13.58
N ASP A 153 -18.24 -4.25 -12.50
CA ASP A 153 -19.02 -3.02 -12.56
C ASP A 153 -18.17 -1.82 -12.97
N VAL A 154 -16.85 -1.89 -12.73
CA VAL A 154 -15.93 -0.78 -12.97
C VAL A 154 -15.63 -0.63 -14.45
N LYS A 155 -15.84 0.57 -14.96
CA LYS A 155 -15.56 0.95 -16.36
C LYS A 155 -14.31 1.84 -16.41
N ALA A 156 -13.15 1.21 -16.25
CA ALA A 156 -11.87 1.91 -16.25
C ALA A 156 -11.40 2.27 -17.67
N ASP A 157 -10.77 3.45 -17.81
CA ASP A 157 -10.04 3.84 -19.02
C ASP A 157 -8.57 3.37 -18.96
N ILE A 158 -8.02 3.28 -17.72
CA ILE A 158 -6.64 2.89 -17.46
C ILE A 158 -6.65 1.85 -16.33
N VAL A 159 -5.89 0.76 -16.51
CA VAL A 159 -5.66 -0.24 -15.46
C VAL A 159 -4.18 -0.31 -15.15
N VAL A 160 -3.81 -0.11 -13.87
CA VAL A 160 -2.43 -0.07 -13.40
C VAL A 160 -2.23 -0.89 -12.12
N GLY A 161 -1.00 -1.33 -11.86
CA GLY A 161 -0.69 -2.12 -10.68
C GLY A 161 -0.33 -1.28 -9.45
N GLU A 162 0.74 -0.52 -9.54
CA GLU A 162 1.38 0.14 -8.40
C GLU A 162 0.74 1.50 -8.04
N ASN A 163 0.93 1.96 -6.79
CA ASN A 163 0.42 3.28 -6.38
C ASN A 163 1.05 4.40 -7.23
N LEU A 164 2.37 4.35 -7.46
CA LEU A 164 3.05 5.36 -8.26
C LEU A 164 2.57 5.42 -9.70
N HIS A 165 2.13 4.31 -10.30
CA HIS A 165 1.57 4.34 -11.66
C HIS A 165 0.21 5.06 -11.73
N VAL A 166 -0.63 4.96 -10.67
CA VAL A 166 -1.86 5.78 -10.59
C VAL A 166 -1.51 7.26 -10.50
N ILE A 167 -0.55 7.60 -9.63
CA ILE A 167 -0.08 8.98 -9.46
C ILE A 167 0.46 9.54 -10.78
N GLN A 168 1.29 8.78 -11.49
CA GLN A 168 1.79 9.17 -12.81
C GLN A 168 0.67 9.37 -13.83
N SER A 169 -0.37 8.53 -13.80
CA SER A 169 -1.54 8.69 -14.67
C SER A 169 -2.27 10.00 -14.38
N VAL A 170 -2.45 10.37 -13.11
CA VAL A 170 -3.07 11.64 -12.69
C VAL A 170 -2.20 12.83 -13.10
N VAL A 171 -0.89 12.77 -12.91
CA VAL A 171 0.06 13.82 -13.29
C VAL A 171 0.09 14.03 -14.80
N SER A 172 0.11 12.93 -15.57
CA SER A 172 0.18 12.98 -17.04
C SER A 172 -1.11 13.46 -17.70
N ASN A 173 -2.26 13.25 -17.04
CA ASN A 173 -3.55 13.70 -17.54
C ASN A 173 -4.38 14.32 -16.39
N PRO A 174 -4.50 15.67 -16.35
CA PRO A 174 -5.24 16.37 -15.29
C PRO A 174 -6.73 16.01 -15.17
N ASN A 175 -7.27 15.28 -16.11
CA ASN A 175 -8.67 14.82 -16.07
C ASN A 175 -8.80 13.41 -15.45
N THR A 176 -7.69 12.80 -15.00
CA THR A 176 -7.69 11.47 -14.40
C THR A 176 -8.14 11.53 -12.93
N VAL A 177 -9.00 10.60 -12.56
CA VAL A 177 -9.29 10.23 -11.17
C VAL A 177 -8.69 8.85 -10.88
N GLY A 178 -8.09 8.68 -9.73
CA GLY A 178 -7.58 7.39 -9.27
C GLY A 178 -7.63 7.30 -7.75
N TYR A 179 -7.21 6.18 -7.20
CA TYR A 179 -7.13 5.97 -5.76
C TYR A 179 -5.85 5.24 -5.37
N VAL A 180 -5.28 5.62 -4.24
CA VAL A 180 -4.01 5.10 -3.72
C VAL A 180 -4.01 5.07 -2.20
N SER A 181 -2.95 4.55 -1.60
CA SER A 181 -2.66 4.71 -0.17
C SER A 181 -2.58 6.18 0.24
N ILE A 182 -3.19 6.53 1.38
CA ILE A 182 -3.08 7.89 1.96
C ILE A 182 -1.61 8.22 2.21
N GLY A 183 -0.85 7.31 2.83
CA GLY A 183 0.57 7.55 3.10
C GLY A 183 1.37 7.84 1.83
N THR A 184 1.16 7.05 0.76
CA THR A 184 1.82 7.29 -0.53
C THR A 184 1.40 8.64 -1.13
N ALA A 185 0.10 8.98 -1.11
CA ALA A 185 -0.38 10.24 -1.66
C ALA A 185 0.17 11.45 -0.90
N MET A 186 0.19 11.41 0.44
CA MET A 186 0.74 12.48 1.28
C MET A 186 2.25 12.69 1.05
N ALA A 187 3.01 11.60 0.91
CA ALA A 187 4.44 11.65 0.61
C ALA A 187 4.69 12.35 -0.74
N GLU A 188 3.96 11.97 -1.77
CA GLU A 188 4.09 12.53 -3.11
C GLU A 188 3.62 13.98 -3.17
N GLU A 189 2.49 14.32 -2.54
CA GLU A 189 2.01 15.72 -2.47
C GLU A 189 3.04 16.61 -1.77
N LYS A 190 3.63 16.16 -0.66
CA LYS A 190 4.67 16.88 0.06
C LYS A 190 5.98 17.01 -0.73
N ALA A 191 6.29 16.02 -1.57
CA ALA A 191 7.42 16.07 -2.49
C ALA A 191 7.19 17.06 -3.66
N GLY A 192 5.98 17.64 -3.80
CA GLY A 192 5.64 18.62 -4.82
C GLY A 192 4.96 18.02 -6.05
N THR A 193 4.71 16.71 -6.09
CA THR A 193 3.93 16.06 -7.16
C THR A 193 2.57 16.75 -7.30
N PRO A 194 2.12 17.11 -8.53
CA PRO A 194 0.92 17.92 -8.73
C PRO A 194 -0.39 17.11 -8.58
N ILE A 195 -0.54 16.45 -7.47
CA ILE A 195 -1.77 15.76 -7.06
C ILE A 195 -2.42 16.48 -5.88
N GLN A 196 -3.67 16.15 -5.63
CA GLN A 196 -4.39 16.49 -4.40
C GLN A 196 -5.23 15.30 -3.96
N LEU A 197 -5.34 15.14 -2.63
CA LEU A 197 -6.20 14.16 -2.01
C LEU A 197 -7.62 14.73 -1.92
N VAL A 198 -8.62 13.95 -2.32
CA VAL A 198 -10.03 14.38 -2.34
C VAL A 198 -10.70 14.02 -1.02
N VAL A 199 -11.43 14.98 -0.44
CA VAL A 199 -12.30 14.73 0.71
C VAL A 199 -13.36 13.70 0.31
N THR A 200 -13.49 12.64 1.08
CA THR A 200 -14.42 11.54 0.80
C THR A 200 -15.48 11.47 1.90
N ASP A 201 -16.76 11.55 1.55
CA ASP A 201 -17.89 11.60 2.50
C ASP A 201 -17.69 12.63 3.63
N GLY A 202 -17.16 13.80 3.28
CA GLY A 202 -16.89 14.87 4.24
C GLY A 202 -15.69 14.63 5.17
N LYS A 203 -14.90 13.57 4.93
CA LYS A 203 -13.72 13.24 5.71
C LYS A 203 -12.45 13.51 4.92
N THR A 204 -11.52 14.25 5.52
CA THR A 204 -10.21 14.53 4.92
C THR A 204 -9.30 13.32 5.11
N PRO A 205 -8.63 12.82 4.05
CA PRO A 205 -7.69 11.71 4.15
C PRO A 205 -6.37 12.16 4.79
N THR A 206 -6.23 11.90 6.09
CA THR A 206 -5.05 12.25 6.89
C THR A 206 -4.64 11.11 7.81
N MET A 207 -3.41 11.14 8.33
CA MET A 207 -2.99 10.19 9.38
C MET A 207 -3.89 10.25 10.61
N GLU A 208 -4.39 11.44 10.97
CA GLU A 208 -5.25 11.63 12.14
C GLU A 208 -6.60 10.94 11.94
N SER A 209 -7.25 11.16 10.77
CA SER A 209 -8.54 10.52 10.47
C SER A 209 -8.44 9.00 10.28
N VAL A 210 -7.26 8.48 9.94
CA VAL A 210 -6.98 7.03 9.98
C VAL A 210 -6.79 6.55 11.42
N ARG A 211 -6.09 7.33 12.25
CA ARG A 211 -5.78 6.97 13.64
C ARG A 211 -7.05 6.90 14.50
N ASP A 212 -7.93 7.87 14.38
CA ASP A 212 -9.18 7.95 15.13
C ASP A 212 -10.33 7.12 14.52
N GLY A 213 -10.11 6.50 13.35
CA GLY A 213 -11.09 5.66 12.65
C GLY A 213 -12.20 6.45 11.97
N SER A 214 -12.12 7.79 11.87
CA SER A 214 -13.16 8.61 11.24
C SER A 214 -13.11 8.59 9.71
N PHE A 215 -11.98 8.19 9.10
CA PHE A 215 -11.88 8.04 7.65
C PHE A 215 -12.54 6.73 7.20
N PRO A 216 -13.41 6.74 6.18
CA PRO A 216 -14.27 5.59 5.86
C PRO A 216 -13.53 4.41 5.23
N ILE A 217 -12.35 4.61 4.66
CA ILE A 217 -11.61 3.58 3.91
C ILE A 217 -10.26 3.31 4.60
N THR A 218 -10.31 2.74 5.82
CA THR A 218 -9.10 2.35 6.55
C THR A 218 -8.76 0.88 6.37
N ARG A 219 -7.49 0.52 6.59
CA ARG A 219 -6.99 -0.85 6.45
C ARG A 219 -5.78 -1.13 7.33
N PRO A 220 -5.55 -2.38 7.77
CA PRO A 220 -4.28 -2.80 8.36
C PRO A 220 -3.20 -2.91 7.29
N LEU A 221 -1.97 -2.64 7.69
CA LEU A 221 -0.76 -3.01 6.97
C LEU A 221 -0.11 -4.17 7.72
N ASN A 222 -0.11 -5.33 7.09
CA ASN A 222 0.31 -6.59 7.68
C ASN A 222 1.59 -7.13 7.04
N VAL A 223 2.39 -7.79 7.86
CA VAL A 223 3.32 -8.81 7.42
C VAL A 223 2.70 -10.16 7.78
N VAL A 224 2.70 -11.10 6.84
CA VAL A 224 2.18 -12.45 7.06
C VAL A 224 3.30 -13.47 7.03
N THR A 225 3.16 -14.51 7.85
CA THR A 225 4.08 -15.64 7.96
C THR A 225 3.31 -16.95 7.85
N ASP A 226 3.99 -18.00 7.45
CA ASP A 226 3.50 -19.36 7.59
C ASP A 226 4.00 -20.01 8.90
N ALA A 227 3.75 -21.31 9.05
CA ALA A 227 4.17 -22.07 10.22
C ALA A 227 5.67 -22.44 10.23
N GLU A 228 6.37 -22.28 9.11
CA GLU A 228 7.78 -22.67 8.92
C GLU A 228 8.72 -21.46 8.79
N THR A 229 8.32 -20.31 9.35
CA THR A 229 9.11 -19.07 9.30
C THR A 229 10.51 -19.29 9.89
N SER A 230 11.57 -18.93 9.12
CA SER A 230 12.97 -19.09 9.53
C SER A 230 13.32 -18.21 10.75
N PRO A 231 14.33 -18.57 11.56
CA PRO A 231 14.77 -17.75 12.70
C PRO A 231 15.13 -16.31 12.31
N ALA A 232 15.77 -16.10 11.15
CA ALA A 232 16.12 -14.76 10.68
C ALA A 232 14.88 -13.97 10.25
N ALA A 233 13.93 -14.61 9.58
CA ALA A 233 12.66 -13.98 9.22
C ALA A 233 11.85 -13.62 10.47
N GLN A 234 11.82 -14.51 11.49
CA GLN A 234 11.17 -14.22 12.76
C GLN A 234 11.81 -13.03 13.48
N ALA A 235 13.13 -12.98 13.55
CA ALA A 235 13.85 -11.88 14.19
C ALA A 235 13.60 -10.55 13.49
N PHE A 236 13.53 -10.54 12.16
CA PHE A 236 13.15 -9.32 11.39
C PHE A 236 11.69 -8.95 11.59
N LEU A 237 10.79 -9.94 11.68
CA LEU A 237 9.37 -9.68 11.99
C LEU A 237 9.22 -9.06 13.39
N ASP A 238 9.94 -9.59 14.39
CA ASP A 238 9.92 -9.04 15.76
C ASP A 238 10.38 -7.58 15.76
N TYR A 239 11.41 -7.25 14.98
CA TYR A 239 11.86 -5.88 14.77
C TYR A 239 10.76 -5.02 14.10
N LEU A 240 10.09 -5.52 13.06
CA LEU A 240 8.99 -4.82 12.39
C LEU A 240 7.78 -4.59 13.31
N MET A 241 7.61 -5.39 14.35
CA MET A 241 6.55 -5.25 15.35
C MET A 241 6.98 -4.41 16.57
N SER A 242 8.25 -4.03 16.65
CA SER A 242 8.78 -3.24 17.77
C SER A 242 8.47 -1.74 17.62
N THR A 243 8.64 -1.00 18.70
CA THR A 243 8.52 0.47 18.68
C THR A 243 9.68 1.16 17.97
N GLU A 244 10.76 0.44 17.66
CA GLU A 244 11.93 0.99 16.98
C GLU A 244 11.62 1.49 15.57
N ILE A 245 10.63 0.87 14.90
CA ILE A 245 10.21 1.29 13.56
C ILE A 245 9.16 2.39 13.52
N HIS A 246 8.64 2.86 14.66
CA HIS A 246 7.58 3.88 14.68
C HIS A 246 7.96 5.14 13.91
N GLY A 247 9.21 5.62 14.05
CA GLY A 247 9.71 6.76 13.28
C GLY A 247 9.72 6.50 11.77
N ILE A 248 9.99 5.25 11.34
CA ILE A 248 9.93 4.86 9.93
C ILE A 248 8.47 4.83 9.46
N ILE A 249 7.55 4.25 10.25
CA ILE A 249 6.11 4.20 9.94
C ILE A 249 5.57 5.62 9.73
N GLU A 250 5.84 6.54 10.65
CA GLU A 250 5.38 7.93 10.57
C GLU A 250 6.01 8.70 9.40
N LYS A 251 7.27 8.44 9.07
CA LYS A 251 7.94 8.99 7.88
C LYS A 251 7.23 8.60 6.57
N HIS A 252 6.63 7.42 6.53
CA HIS A 252 5.80 6.95 5.42
C HIS A 252 4.33 7.39 5.50
N TYR A 253 3.99 8.28 6.44
CA TYR A 253 2.62 8.76 6.69
C TYR A 253 1.63 7.62 7.02
N PHE A 254 2.10 6.58 7.69
CA PHE A 254 1.27 5.52 8.26
C PHE A 254 1.09 5.72 9.76
N VAL A 255 0.08 5.07 10.32
CA VAL A 255 -0.23 5.14 11.74
C VAL A 255 0.32 3.91 12.44
N PRO A 256 1.25 4.05 13.40
CA PRO A 256 1.71 2.93 14.21
C PRO A 256 0.56 2.27 14.98
N VAL A 257 0.66 0.97 15.25
CA VAL A 257 -0.37 0.21 15.99
C VAL A 257 -0.10 0.10 17.48
N ARG A 258 1.07 0.46 17.93
CA ARG A 258 1.48 0.75 19.33
C ARG A 258 2.99 0.90 19.43
#